data_2aef453c11fb274a5943dfdf66dcded0
#
_entry.id   2aef453c11fb274a5943dfdf66dcded0
#
_cell.length_a   1.000
_cell.length_b   1.000
_cell.length_c   1.000
_cell.angle_alpha   90.00
_cell.angle_beta   90.00
_cell.angle_gamma   90.00
#
_symmetry.space_group_name_H-M   'P 1'
#
loop_
_entity.id
_entity.type
_entity.pdbx_description
1 polymer ?
#
loop_
_entity_poly.entity_id
_entity_poly.type
_entity_poly.pdbx_seq_one_letter_code
_entity_poly.pdbx_strand_id
1 'polypeptide(L)'
;LSPSESCVYVAKDGALSSALVEQTGGISVDENELKQYLETAVIHFNEEKGAGALAQNQKNAERLPAALKSVKAGKDTVTAIFDYASFEDLKAFGETNDNEDTSNSLTALEAKPLSEAIADGWFSEGELVKADGSEAGTDTVQNEKSGMAVRSEGGATLMVGGKVLYRSSNTELKDDSTVSLPETGTAYVIFKR
;
A
#
# COMPACT_ATOMS: atom_id res chain seq x y z
N LEU A 1 -2.12 -2.91 11.00
CA LEU A 1 -0.90 -2.46 10.35
C LEU A 1 0.04 -1.90 11.42
N SER A 2 1.29 -2.40 11.46
CA SER A 2 2.34 -1.93 12.38
C SER A 2 3.66 -1.90 11.62
N PRO A 3 3.84 -0.94 10.70
CA PRO A 3 5.00 -0.87 9.85
C PRO A 3 6.24 -0.42 10.62
N SER A 4 7.41 -0.93 10.24
CA SER A 4 8.73 -0.47 10.74
C SER A 4 9.40 0.53 9.79
N GLU A 5 8.88 0.67 8.58
CA GLU A 5 9.33 1.59 7.54
C GLU A 5 8.11 2.10 6.75
N SER A 6 8.27 3.18 6.00
CA SER A 6 7.22 3.69 5.12
C SER A 6 6.86 2.65 4.07
N CYS A 7 5.57 2.42 3.85
CA CYS A 7 5.08 1.39 2.95
C CYS A 7 3.68 1.68 2.40
N VAL A 8 3.37 1.07 1.27
CA VAL A 8 2.01 0.94 0.77
C VAL A 8 1.44 -0.39 1.23
N TYR A 9 0.20 -0.41 1.67
CA TYR A 9 -0.47 -1.60 2.19
C TYR A 9 -1.71 -1.95 1.36
N VAL A 10 -1.80 -3.21 0.95
CA VAL A 10 -2.99 -3.78 0.30
C VAL A 10 -3.62 -4.81 1.21
N ALA A 11 -4.84 -4.55 1.65
CA ALA A 11 -5.60 -5.44 2.52
C ALA A 11 -6.13 -6.69 1.78
N LYS A 12 -6.66 -7.66 2.52
CA LYS A 12 -7.23 -8.90 1.96
C LYS A 12 -8.45 -8.68 1.05
N ASP A 13 -9.13 -7.58 1.18
CA ASP A 13 -10.27 -7.15 0.35
C ASP A 13 -9.86 -6.18 -0.77
N GLY A 14 -8.56 -5.92 -0.93
CA GLY A 14 -8.03 -4.98 -1.91
C GLY A 14 -8.01 -3.52 -1.44
N ALA A 15 -8.44 -3.23 -0.22
CA ALA A 15 -8.41 -1.89 0.32
C ALA A 15 -6.98 -1.37 0.46
N LEU A 16 -6.79 -0.09 0.12
CA LEU A 16 -5.49 0.55 0.00
C LEU A 16 -5.23 1.50 1.18
N SER A 17 -4.02 1.44 1.71
CA SER A 17 -3.52 2.34 2.75
C SER A 17 -2.05 2.68 2.48
N SER A 18 -1.55 3.78 3.05
CA SER A 18 -0.12 4.02 3.19
C SER A 18 0.26 4.20 4.66
N ALA A 19 1.50 3.94 4.97
CA ALA A 19 2.10 4.28 6.23
C ALA A 19 3.37 5.10 5.98
N LEU A 20 3.45 6.27 6.57
CA LEU A 20 4.65 7.09 6.63
C LEU A 20 5.32 6.87 7.98
N VAL A 21 6.58 6.48 7.95
CA VAL A 21 7.41 6.26 9.15
C VAL A 21 8.65 7.14 9.05
N GLU A 22 8.69 8.16 9.91
CA GLU A 22 9.77 9.14 9.92
C GLU A 22 10.60 9.04 11.19
N GLN A 23 11.93 9.16 11.04
CA GLN A 23 12.84 9.24 12.17
C GLN A 23 12.89 10.67 12.70
N THR A 24 12.61 10.87 13.98
CA THR A 24 12.58 12.22 14.60
C THR A 24 13.96 12.76 14.94
N GLY A 25 15.01 11.94 14.86
CA GLY A 25 16.36 12.34 15.26
C GLY A 25 16.47 12.75 16.73
N GLY A 26 15.56 12.26 17.59
CA GLY A 26 15.49 12.61 19.01
C GLY A 26 14.70 13.88 19.31
N ILE A 27 14.08 14.50 18.31
CA ILE A 27 13.18 15.63 18.49
C ILE A 27 11.83 15.10 19.04
N SER A 28 11.34 15.72 20.11
CA SER A 28 10.01 15.41 20.63
C SER A 28 8.93 15.99 19.73
N VAL A 29 8.03 15.15 19.26
CA VAL A 29 6.87 15.54 18.44
C VAL A 29 5.62 15.44 19.29
N ASP A 30 4.80 16.51 19.32
CA ASP A 30 3.48 16.45 19.92
C ASP A 30 2.51 15.71 18.98
N GLU A 31 2.02 14.57 19.44
CA GLU A 31 1.11 13.71 18.66
C GLU A 31 -0.21 14.42 18.30
N ASN A 32 -0.73 15.26 19.21
CA ASN A 32 -2.00 15.96 18.98
C ASN A 32 -1.83 17.08 17.94
N GLU A 33 -0.74 17.84 18.02
CA GLU A 33 -0.43 18.89 17.04
C GLU A 33 -0.22 18.28 15.66
N LEU A 34 0.57 17.20 15.58
CA LEU A 34 0.78 16.48 14.32
C LEU A 34 -0.53 15.92 13.76
N LYS A 35 -1.35 15.30 14.62
CA LYS A 35 -2.65 14.78 14.20
C LYS A 35 -3.54 15.88 13.62
N GLN A 36 -3.64 17.04 14.28
CA GLN A 36 -4.44 18.18 13.78
C GLN A 36 -3.91 18.70 12.45
N TYR A 37 -2.60 18.77 12.28
CA TYR A 37 -1.98 19.16 11.02
C TYR A 37 -2.37 18.20 9.88
N LEU A 38 -2.21 16.89 10.09
CA LEU A 38 -2.53 15.87 9.10
C LEU A 38 -4.04 15.78 8.81
N GLU A 39 -4.90 15.95 9.81
CA GLU A 39 -6.36 16.04 9.62
C GLU A 39 -6.72 17.25 8.74
N THR A 40 -6.06 18.39 8.93
CA THR A 40 -6.27 19.57 8.09
C THR A 40 -5.86 19.32 6.64
N ALA A 41 -4.71 18.69 6.41
CA ALA A 41 -4.24 18.33 5.06
C ALA A 41 -5.22 17.38 4.35
N VAL A 42 -5.71 16.36 5.07
CA VAL A 42 -6.72 15.42 4.56
C VAL A 42 -8.04 16.12 4.21
N ILE A 43 -8.52 17.04 5.07
CA ILE A 43 -9.73 17.80 4.84
C ILE A 43 -9.61 18.63 3.55
N HIS A 44 -8.51 19.39 3.40
CA HIS A 44 -8.27 20.19 2.19
C HIS A 44 -8.27 19.33 0.94
N PHE A 45 -7.55 18.20 0.96
CA PHE A 45 -7.51 17.28 -0.17
C PHE A 45 -8.90 16.73 -0.53
N ASN A 46 -9.68 16.30 0.47
CA ASN A 46 -11.03 15.78 0.24
C ASN A 46 -11.98 16.87 -0.30
N GLU A 47 -11.89 18.11 0.18
CA GLU A 47 -12.66 19.24 -0.36
C GLU A 47 -12.32 19.53 -1.82
N GLU A 48 -11.03 19.51 -2.19
CA GLU A 48 -10.58 19.67 -3.58
C GLU A 48 -11.10 18.54 -4.49
N LYS A 49 -11.24 17.33 -3.96
CA LYS A 49 -11.88 16.19 -4.64
C LYS A 49 -13.41 16.22 -4.62
N GLY A 50 -14.02 17.18 -3.96
CA GLY A 50 -15.48 17.30 -3.85
C GLY A 50 -16.13 16.33 -2.84
N ALA A 51 -15.35 15.73 -1.96
CA ALA A 51 -15.83 14.70 -1.01
C ALA A 51 -16.25 15.25 0.37
N GLY A 52 -16.26 16.57 0.55
CA GLY A 52 -16.61 17.21 1.82
C GLY A 52 -15.46 17.25 2.84
N ALA A 53 -15.65 18.09 3.88
CA ALA A 53 -14.62 18.42 4.87
C ALA A 53 -14.52 17.36 5.99
N LEU A 54 -14.14 16.14 5.66
CA LEU A 54 -13.95 15.05 6.60
C LEU A 54 -12.50 14.56 6.57
N ALA A 55 -11.91 14.31 7.73
CA ALA A 55 -10.56 13.77 7.88
C ALA A 55 -10.53 12.23 8.04
N GLN A 56 -11.63 11.63 8.41
CA GLN A 56 -11.72 10.20 8.73
C GLN A 56 -12.94 9.55 8.09
N ASN A 57 -12.80 8.30 7.66
CA ASN A 57 -13.90 7.51 7.13
C ASN A 57 -15.01 7.36 8.19
N GLN A 58 -16.24 7.57 7.78
CA GLN A 58 -17.41 7.31 8.62
C GLN A 58 -17.79 5.83 8.54
N LYS A 59 -18.27 5.29 9.66
CA LYS A 59 -18.72 3.89 9.70
C LYS A 59 -19.88 3.68 8.72
N ASN A 60 -19.77 2.68 7.85
CA ASN A 60 -20.75 2.33 6.81
C ASN A 60 -20.97 3.40 5.72
N ALA A 61 -20.09 4.38 5.59
CA ALA A 61 -20.09 5.34 4.48
C ALA A 61 -19.12 4.91 3.37
N GLU A 62 -19.28 5.52 2.20
CA GLU A 62 -18.31 5.43 1.13
C GLU A 62 -16.92 5.91 1.60
N ARG A 63 -15.86 5.30 1.08
CA ARG A 63 -14.49 5.70 1.45
C ARG A 63 -14.20 7.11 0.93
N LEU A 64 -13.59 7.91 1.78
CA LEU A 64 -13.05 9.20 1.39
C LEU A 64 -11.86 9.03 0.43
N PRO A 65 -11.58 10.00 -0.47
CA PRO A 65 -10.37 10.00 -1.28
C PRO A 65 -9.11 9.78 -0.45
N ALA A 66 -8.98 10.49 0.68
CA ALA A 66 -7.98 10.20 1.71
C ALA A 66 -8.64 10.24 3.10
N ALA A 67 -8.15 9.42 4.03
CA ALA A 67 -8.61 9.44 5.42
C ALA A 67 -7.44 9.14 6.36
N LEU A 68 -7.26 9.96 7.40
CA LEU A 68 -6.29 9.70 8.45
C LEU A 68 -6.81 8.57 9.34
N LYS A 69 -6.11 7.45 9.36
CA LYS A 69 -6.46 6.28 10.16
C LYS A 69 -5.86 6.31 11.55
N SER A 70 -4.59 6.66 11.66
CA SER A 70 -3.89 6.79 12.94
C SER A 70 -2.63 7.62 12.82
N VAL A 71 -2.27 8.26 13.93
CA VAL A 71 -0.96 8.89 14.15
C VAL A 71 -0.40 8.34 15.45
N LYS A 72 0.91 8.12 15.49
CA LYS A 72 1.64 7.76 16.71
C LYS A 72 2.97 8.49 16.70
N ALA A 73 3.23 9.23 17.78
CA ALA A 73 4.54 9.81 18.06
C ALA A 73 5.25 8.95 19.10
N GLY A 74 6.30 8.25 18.69
CA GLY A 74 7.20 7.50 19.57
C GLY A 74 8.39 8.36 19.99
N LYS A 75 9.34 7.74 20.69
CA LYS A 75 10.56 8.42 21.14
C LYS A 75 11.47 8.87 19.98
N ASP A 76 11.63 7.99 19.00
CA ASP A 76 12.58 8.17 17.89
C ASP A 76 11.91 8.13 16.52
N THR A 77 10.61 7.81 16.46
CA THR A 77 9.84 7.66 15.23
C THR A 77 8.45 8.26 15.34
N VAL A 78 7.97 8.79 14.23
CA VAL A 78 6.55 9.12 14.02
C VAL A 78 5.99 8.20 12.96
N THR A 79 4.77 7.73 13.16
CA THR A 79 4.05 6.91 12.18
C THR A 79 2.68 7.52 11.92
N ALA A 80 2.37 7.81 10.66
CA ALA A 80 1.05 8.20 10.20
C ALA A 80 0.52 7.16 9.21
N ILE A 81 -0.73 6.74 9.37
CA ILE A 81 -1.39 5.77 8.48
C ILE A 81 -2.60 6.44 7.86
N PHE A 82 -2.69 6.33 6.53
CA PHE A 82 -3.80 6.86 5.74
C PHE A 82 -4.49 5.72 4.98
N ASP A 83 -5.80 5.82 4.84
CA ASP A 83 -6.62 4.96 3.96
C ASP A 83 -7.04 5.77 2.73
N TYR A 84 -7.16 5.12 1.57
CA TYR A 84 -7.53 5.76 0.31
C TYR A 84 -8.68 5.04 -0.38
N ALA A 85 -9.47 5.76 -1.18
CA ALA A 85 -10.50 5.17 -2.01
C ALA A 85 -9.90 4.48 -3.25
N SER A 86 -8.84 5.05 -3.83
CA SER A 86 -8.16 4.55 -5.04
C SER A 86 -6.65 4.73 -4.99
N PHE A 87 -5.94 4.13 -5.95
CA PHE A 87 -4.50 4.37 -6.13
C PHE A 87 -4.22 5.81 -6.61
N GLU A 88 -5.08 6.34 -7.47
CA GLU A 88 -5.00 7.71 -7.95
C GLU A 88 -5.09 8.72 -6.79
N ASP A 89 -5.92 8.43 -5.79
CA ASP A 89 -6.04 9.27 -4.60
C ASP A 89 -4.80 9.16 -3.71
N LEU A 90 -4.25 7.96 -3.51
CA LEU A 90 -2.99 7.75 -2.79
C LEU A 90 -1.87 8.58 -3.44
N LYS A 91 -1.71 8.45 -4.75
CA LYS A 91 -0.69 9.17 -5.51
C LYS A 91 -0.89 10.68 -5.42
N ALA A 92 -2.10 11.16 -5.69
CA ALA A 92 -2.41 12.58 -5.66
C ALA A 92 -2.21 13.20 -4.27
N PHE A 93 -2.58 12.47 -3.19
CA PHE A 93 -2.36 12.93 -1.82
C PHE A 93 -0.87 13.00 -1.49
N GLY A 94 -0.07 12.00 -1.90
CA GLY A 94 1.38 11.97 -1.71
C GLY A 94 2.15 13.04 -2.49
N GLU A 95 1.54 13.61 -3.53
CA GLU A 95 2.10 14.71 -4.33
C GLU A 95 1.69 16.11 -3.81
N THR A 96 0.89 16.21 -2.75
CA THR A 96 0.52 17.51 -2.17
C THR A 96 1.72 18.16 -1.46
N ASN A 97 1.80 19.50 -1.53
CA ASN A 97 2.90 20.25 -0.89
C ASN A 97 2.97 20.05 0.64
N ASP A 98 1.85 19.71 1.26
CA ASP A 98 1.77 19.50 2.69
C ASP A 98 2.17 18.07 3.11
N ASN A 99 2.34 17.17 2.16
CA ASN A 99 2.61 15.75 2.42
C ASN A 99 3.38 15.10 1.27
N GLU A 100 4.50 15.72 0.85
CA GLU A 100 5.35 15.14 -0.19
C GLU A 100 5.91 13.79 0.27
N ASP A 101 5.27 12.71 -0.20
CA ASP A 101 5.69 11.34 0.07
C ASP A 101 6.73 10.89 -0.96
N THR A 102 7.98 10.92 -0.56
CA THR A 102 9.10 10.41 -1.36
C THR A 102 9.44 8.94 -1.05
N SER A 103 8.66 8.27 -0.20
CA SER A 103 8.93 6.90 0.23
C SER A 103 8.65 5.86 -0.85
N ASN A 104 7.96 6.25 -1.93
CA ASN A 104 7.68 5.39 -3.07
C ASN A 104 7.74 6.17 -4.38
N SER A 105 7.95 5.45 -5.49
CA SER A 105 7.94 5.96 -6.86
C SER A 105 6.88 5.28 -7.72
N LEU A 106 5.80 4.79 -7.10
CA LEU A 106 4.73 4.07 -7.78
C LEU A 106 4.05 4.93 -8.85
N THR A 107 3.95 4.39 -10.05
CA THR A 107 3.21 4.97 -11.17
C THR A 107 1.92 4.23 -11.45
N ALA A 108 1.82 2.96 -11.03
CA ALA A 108 0.61 2.16 -11.11
C ALA A 108 0.54 1.15 -9.95
N LEU A 109 -0.66 0.91 -9.44
CA LEU A 109 -0.96 -0.15 -8.49
C LEU A 109 -2.41 -0.61 -8.68
N GLU A 110 -2.60 -1.90 -8.89
CA GLU A 110 -3.91 -2.53 -9.01
C GLU A 110 -3.95 -3.80 -8.15
N ALA A 111 -5.05 -4.02 -7.45
CA ALA A 111 -5.27 -5.23 -6.66
C ALA A 111 -6.63 -5.83 -6.99
N LYS A 112 -6.66 -7.14 -7.22
CA LYS A 112 -7.91 -7.88 -7.48
C LYS A 112 -7.81 -9.34 -7.03
N PRO A 113 -8.92 -10.05 -6.93
CA PRO A 113 -8.92 -11.50 -6.72
C PRO A 113 -8.02 -12.20 -7.74
N LEU A 114 -7.23 -13.18 -7.28
CA LEU A 114 -6.31 -13.91 -8.16
C LEU A 114 -7.01 -14.56 -9.36
N SER A 115 -8.23 -15.07 -9.17
CA SER A 115 -9.03 -15.65 -10.25
C SER A 115 -9.35 -14.65 -11.37
N GLU A 116 -9.57 -13.39 -11.03
CA GLU A 116 -9.80 -12.32 -12.00
C GLU A 116 -8.49 -11.93 -12.69
N ALA A 117 -7.39 -11.81 -11.94
CA ALA A 117 -6.07 -11.52 -12.51
C ALA A 117 -5.62 -12.59 -13.51
N ILE A 118 -5.91 -13.87 -13.23
CA ILE A 118 -5.65 -14.99 -14.17
C ILE A 118 -6.53 -14.86 -15.42
N ALA A 119 -7.82 -14.59 -15.24
CA ALA A 119 -8.75 -14.43 -16.39
C ALA A 119 -8.36 -13.24 -17.28
N ASP A 120 -7.83 -12.18 -16.70
CA ASP A 120 -7.35 -10.99 -17.40
C ASP A 120 -5.94 -11.16 -18.00
N GLY A 121 -5.32 -12.33 -17.80
CA GLY A 121 -4.01 -12.64 -18.40
C GLY A 121 -2.84 -11.85 -17.83
N TRP A 122 -2.87 -11.54 -16.53
CA TRP A 122 -1.81 -10.74 -15.89
C TRP A 122 -0.44 -11.41 -15.89
N PHE A 123 -0.40 -12.75 -15.87
CA PHE A 123 0.83 -13.50 -15.69
C PHE A 123 1.18 -14.31 -16.92
N SER A 124 2.44 -14.22 -17.37
CA SER A 124 3.04 -15.12 -18.34
C SER A 124 3.80 -16.25 -17.66
N GLU A 125 4.04 -17.33 -18.41
CA GLU A 125 4.82 -18.47 -17.91
C GLU A 125 6.25 -18.02 -17.53
N GLY A 126 6.70 -18.40 -16.35
CA GLY A 126 8.05 -18.09 -15.87
C GLY A 126 8.22 -16.70 -15.21
N GLU A 127 7.20 -15.85 -15.17
CA GLU A 127 7.30 -14.53 -14.53
C GLU A 127 7.26 -14.58 -13.01
N LEU A 128 6.67 -15.64 -12.45
CA LEU A 128 6.47 -15.77 -11.00
C LEU A 128 7.41 -16.82 -10.40
N VAL A 129 7.88 -16.50 -9.20
CA VAL A 129 8.56 -17.43 -8.30
C VAL A 129 7.72 -17.58 -7.04
N LYS A 130 7.92 -18.67 -6.29
CA LYS A 130 7.33 -18.79 -4.95
C LYS A 130 7.94 -17.76 -4.00
N ALA A 131 7.34 -17.58 -2.85
CA ALA A 131 7.84 -16.66 -1.82
C ALA A 131 9.33 -16.89 -1.50
N ASP A 132 9.78 -18.13 -1.44
CA ASP A 132 11.17 -18.53 -1.17
C ASP A 132 12.13 -18.36 -2.37
N GLY A 133 11.64 -17.88 -3.51
CA GLY A 133 12.43 -17.66 -4.74
C GLY A 133 12.56 -18.90 -5.64
N SER A 134 12.02 -20.05 -5.25
CA SER A 134 11.99 -21.25 -6.12
C SER A 134 10.97 -21.08 -7.25
N GLU A 135 11.17 -21.80 -8.37
CA GLU A 135 10.25 -21.72 -9.51
C GLU A 135 8.80 -22.02 -9.12
N ALA A 136 7.89 -21.17 -9.60
CA ALA A 136 6.47 -21.41 -9.51
C ALA A 136 5.99 -22.04 -10.84
N GLY A 137 5.56 -23.29 -10.79
CA GLY A 137 4.91 -23.89 -11.95
C GLY A 137 3.60 -23.17 -12.29
N THR A 138 3.34 -22.90 -13.56
CA THR A 138 2.13 -22.19 -14.01
C THR A 138 0.85 -22.84 -13.49
N ASP A 139 0.75 -24.15 -13.51
CA ASP A 139 -0.39 -24.91 -13.00
C ASP A 139 -0.60 -24.69 -11.49
N THR A 140 0.47 -24.46 -10.73
CA THR A 140 0.40 -24.25 -9.29
C THR A 140 -0.26 -22.90 -8.96
N VAL A 141 0.08 -21.85 -9.70
CA VAL A 141 -0.54 -20.52 -9.54
C VAL A 141 -2.00 -20.54 -10.00
N GLN A 142 -2.30 -21.19 -11.14
CA GLN A 142 -3.66 -21.29 -11.68
C GLN A 142 -4.60 -22.10 -10.78
N ASN A 143 -4.08 -23.03 -9.98
CA ASN A 143 -4.85 -23.83 -9.05
C ASN A 143 -5.07 -23.15 -7.67
N GLU A 144 -4.40 -22.03 -7.39
CA GLU A 144 -4.63 -21.26 -6.17
C GLU A 144 -5.94 -20.47 -6.27
N LYS A 145 -6.96 -20.88 -5.50
CA LYS A 145 -8.33 -20.34 -5.64
C LYS A 145 -8.67 -19.18 -4.69
N SER A 146 -7.82 -18.88 -3.72
CA SER A 146 -8.18 -18.00 -2.60
C SER A 146 -7.26 -16.79 -2.42
N GLY A 147 -6.43 -16.49 -3.42
CA GLY A 147 -5.46 -15.40 -3.35
C GLY A 147 -5.99 -14.04 -3.77
N MET A 148 -5.26 -13.01 -3.39
CA MET A 148 -5.28 -11.68 -4.00
C MET A 148 -4.01 -11.51 -4.84
N ALA A 149 -4.14 -10.82 -5.96
CA ALA A 149 -3.03 -10.44 -6.82
C ALA A 149 -2.88 -8.91 -6.82
N VAL A 150 -1.65 -8.45 -6.71
CA VAL A 150 -1.25 -7.05 -6.89
C VAL A 150 -0.37 -6.97 -8.12
N ARG A 151 -0.63 -5.98 -8.98
CA ARG A 151 0.25 -5.55 -10.07
C ARG A 151 0.70 -4.13 -9.80
N SER A 152 1.99 -3.86 -9.95
CA SER A 152 2.56 -2.54 -9.69
C SER A 152 3.62 -2.16 -10.71
N GLU A 153 3.84 -0.86 -10.86
CA GLU A 153 4.95 -0.25 -11.57
C GLU A 153 5.56 0.84 -10.69
N GLY A 154 6.89 0.86 -10.59
CA GLY A 154 7.65 1.76 -9.71
C GLY A 154 7.95 1.18 -8.33
N GLY A 155 8.99 1.74 -7.69
CA GLY A 155 9.55 1.25 -6.43
C GLY A 155 8.70 1.60 -5.21
N ALA A 156 8.58 0.66 -4.30
CA ALA A 156 7.98 0.85 -2.97
C ALA A 156 8.29 -0.35 -2.06
N THR A 157 8.15 -0.15 -0.76
CA THR A 157 7.88 -1.26 0.15
C THR A 157 6.39 -1.54 0.12
N LEU A 158 6.00 -2.72 -0.36
CA LEU A 158 4.62 -3.20 -0.39
C LEU A 158 4.39 -4.16 0.77
N MET A 159 3.46 -3.83 1.66
CA MET A 159 2.96 -4.75 2.67
C MET A 159 1.58 -5.26 2.27
N VAL A 160 1.31 -6.53 2.46
CA VAL A 160 0.03 -7.16 2.09
C VAL A 160 -0.68 -7.77 3.29
N GLY A 161 -2.00 -7.89 3.22
CA GLY A 161 -2.87 -8.34 4.31
C GLY A 161 -2.77 -9.83 4.65
N GLY A 162 -1.96 -10.59 3.93
CA GLY A 162 -1.77 -12.03 4.13
C GLY A 162 -0.35 -12.48 3.80
N LYS A 163 -0.11 -13.80 3.92
CA LYS A 163 1.19 -14.35 3.56
C LYS A 163 1.39 -14.32 2.05
N VAL A 164 2.55 -13.83 1.61
CA VAL A 164 2.98 -13.88 0.20
C VAL A 164 3.15 -15.33 -0.21
N LEU A 165 2.51 -15.71 -1.32
CA LEU A 165 2.57 -17.05 -1.92
C LEU A 165 3.52 -17.07 -3.13
N TYR A 166 3.33 -16.10 -4.02
CA TYR A 166 4.13 -15.93 -5.24
C TYR A 166 4.46 -14.46 -5.45
N ARG A 167 5.53 -14.19 -6.16
CA ARG A 167 6.00 -12.86 -6.52
C ARG A 167 6.78 -12.88 -7.83
N SER A 168 6.90 -11.74 -8.47
CA SER A 168 7.82 -11.59 -9.61
C SER A 168 9.27 -11.78 -9.17
N SER A 169 10.10 -12.34 -10.04
CA SER A 169 11.51 -12.60 -9.75
C SER A 169 12.35 -11.32 -9.53
N ASN A 170 11.87 -10.18 -10.04
CA ASN A 170 12.48 -8.86 -9.86
C ASN A 170 12.08 -8.17 -8.54
N THR A 171 11.39 -8.83 -7.64
CA THR A 171 11.03 -8.33 -6.30
C THR A 171 11.85 -9.03 -5.22
N GLU A 172 11.95 -8.42 -4.04
CA GLU A 172 12.60 -9.01 -2.87
C GLU A 172 11.61 -9.19 -1.73
N LEU A 173 11.53 -10.40 -1.18
CA LEU A 173 10.71 -10.69 0.01
C LEU A 173 11.50 -10.27 1.25
N LYS A 174 10.97 -9.31 2.02
CA LYS A 174 11.56 -8.85 3.28
C LYS A 174 11.09 -9.72 4.47
N ASP A 175 9.82 -10.10 4.47
CA ASP A 175 9.20 -11.01 5.45
C ASP A 175 7.97 -11.68 4.83
N ASP A 176 7.23 -12.46 5.61
CA ASP A 176 6.06 -13.23 5.14
C ASP A 176 4.97 -12.40 4.43
N SER A 177 4.94 -11.08 4.64
CA SER A 177 3.90 -10.17 4.13
C SER A 177 4.43 -8.87 3.50
N THR A 178 5.74 -8.70 3.44
CA THR A 178 6.38 -7.47 2.97
C THR A 178 7.35 -7.74 1.83
N VAL A 179 7.19 -6.98 0.75
CA VAL A 179 7.96 -7.13 -0.49
C VAL A 179 8.54 -5.78 -0.89
N SER A 180 9.82 -5.74 -1.28
CA SER A 180 10.42 -4.61 -1.98
C SER A 180 10.11 -4.71 -3.46
N LEU A 181 9.44 -3.69 -4.00
CA LEU A 181 9.11 -3.58 -5.43
C LEU A 181 10.28 -2.91 -6.17
N PRO A 182 10.51 -3.28 -7.46
CA PRO A 182 11.58 -2.70 -8.26
C PRO A 182 11.22 -1.28 -8.72
N GLU A 183 12.22 -0.41 -8.87
CA GLU A 183 12.05 0.96 -9.38
C GLU A 183 11.53 1.01 -10.83
N THR A 184 11.76 -0.05 -11.60
CA THR A 184 11.37 -0.12 -13.01
C THR A 184 10.79 -1.47 -13.37
N GLY A 185 9.87 -1.46 -14.36
CA GLY A 185 9.19 -2.65 -14.83
C GLY A 185 7.98 -3.03 -14.00
N THR A 186 7.19 -3.94 -14.53
CA THR A 186 6.00 -4.46 -13.84
C THR A 186 6.39 -5.50 -12.81
N ALA A 187 5.77 -5.45 -11.64
CA ALA A 187 5.90 -6.45 -10.60
C ALA A 187 4.54 -7.00 -10.17
N TYR A 188 4.54 -8.28 -9.81
CA TYR A 188 3.35 -8.98 -9.32
C TYR A 188 3.63 -9.57 -7.94
N VAL A 189 2.64 -9.47 -7.05
CA VAL A 189 2.65 -10.11 -5.73
C VAL A 189 1.33 -10.81 -5.52
N ILE A 190 1.36 -12.10 -5.20
CA ILE A 190 0.18 -12.90 -4.91
C ILE A 190 0.25 -13.33 -3.45
N PHE A 191 -0.80 -13.05 -2.71
CA PHE A 191 -0.85 -13.35 -1.29
C PHE A 191 -2.17 -14.03 -0.88
N LYS A 192 -2.13 -14.71 0.24
CA LYS A 192 -3.28 -15.43 0.80
C LYS A 192 -4.32 -14.44 1.33
N ARG A 193 -5.55 -14.60 0.85
CA ARG A 193 -6.70 -13.82 1.30
C ARG A 193 -7.18 -14.19 2.70
#